data_d2de90694716ba3886ff698e308cd5a8
#
_entry.id   d2de90694716ba3886ff698e308cd5a8
#
_cell.length_a   1.000
_cell.length_b   1.000
_cell.length_c   1.000
_cell.angle_alpha   90.00
_cell.angle_beta   90.00
_cell.angle_gamma   90.00
#
_symmetry.space_group_name_H-M   'P 1'
#
loop_
_entity.id
_entity.type
_entity.pdbx_description
1 polymer ?
#
loop_
_entity_poly.entity_id
_entity_poly.type
_entity_poly.pdbx_seq_one_letter_code
_entity_poly.pdbx_strand_id
1 'polypeptide(L)'
;MKPINTAKPEMKLSMPAVKRLLSYLKQYKTVLAVVTVCILLSAGATASAALFLQVLIDRYIMPLLAQSTPVFSGLLRVLIFMAAIYGTGVLCSWIYNRLMIKVAQQTLKRIRDEMFSKMQRFPLRYFDTHTHGDIMSRYTNDTDTLRQMITQSMPQLVSSMCTVVTVFFAMLYQSVYLTIIVVASIFSILKVIKFVAKKSGFYFVRQQETLGQLNGYVEEMINGQKVIKVFCREEAVKADFHEKNAAWQESASKANSYANIIMPFMNALGYFQYVIVALVGAWFAIAKIPNPTIAGINTLTLGTIASFLTLSRNFTNPISQLSNQLNSVINAVAGASRIFALMDEEPEEDAGTVTLVNAREEAGTLTEAAEHTGVWAWKEKHEDGSITLTRLTGKVIFEHVDFGYSPDKKVLKDINLFAERGQKVAFVGATGAGKTTITNLINRFYDINKGTITYDGIPITHIKKEDLRSSLGIVLQEVNLFTGTIMENIRFGNLDATDEQCIEAAKLANAHNFITMLPHGYDTVIEGNKNSLSQGQRQLLSIARAAVSDPPVMILDEATSSIDTRTEALIQKGMDSLMEGRTVFVIAHRLSTVMNSDVIMVLDHGEIIERGTHASLLEKKGVYYRLYTGAFELD
;
A
#
# COMPACT_ATOMS: atom_id res chain seq x y z
N MET A 1 4.31 10.43 32.45
CA MET A 1 4.05 10.54 31.01
C MET A 1 4.21 12.00 30.59
N LYS A 2 5.23 12.32 29.77
CA LYS A 2 5.39 13.67 29.21
C LYS A 2 4.28 13.88 28.15
N PRO A 3 3.64 15.05 28.07
CA PRO A 3 2.67 15.31 27.03
C PRO A 3 3.37 15.26 25.66
N ILE A 4 2.90 14.38 24.81
CA ILE A 4 3.29 14.33 23.40
C ILE A 4 2.89 15.66 22.79
N ASN A 5 3.88 16.41 22.36
CA ASN A 5 3.74 17.69 21.70
C ASN A 5 3.04 17.45 20.36
N THR A 6 1.71 17.53 20.35
CA THR A 6 0.89 17.47 19.13
C THR A 6 1.08 18.77 18.36
N ALA A 7 2.22 18.85 17.63
CA ALA A 7 2.33 19.80 16.55
C ALA A 7 1.13 19.51 15.62
N LYS A 8 0.23 20.49 15.45
CA LYS A 8 -0.82 20.46 14.43
C LYS A 8 -0.20 19.95 13.14
N PRO A 9 -0.69 18.89 12.52
CA PRO A 9 -0.31 18.59 11.16
C PRO A 9 -0.88 19.75 10.31
N GLU A 10 -0.05 20.77 10.05
CA GLU A 10 -0.32 21.65 8.92
C GLU A 10 -0.30 20.74 7.70
N MET A 11 -1.48 20.42 7.18
CA MET A 11 -1.64 19.70 5.92
C MET A 11 -1.13 20.62 4.79
N LYS A 12 0.20 20.73 4.68
CA LYS A 12 0.84 21.43 3.56
C LYS A 12 0.71 20.52 2.34
N LEU A 13 0.10 21.06 1.30
CA LEU A 13 0.09 20.39 -0.01
C LEU A 13 1.54 20.07 -0.39
N SER A 14 1.85 18.78 -0.54
CA SER A 14 3.15 18.35 -1.03
C SER A 14 3.27 18.71 -2.52
N MET A 15 3.86 19.86 -2.81
CA MET A 15 4.07 20.31 -4.19
C MET A 15 4.86 19.32 -5.06
N PRO A 16 5.89 18.61 -4.53
CA PRO A 16 6.55 17.53 -5.28
C PRO A 16 5.59 16.41 -5.70
N ALA A 17 4.71 15.95 -4.80
CA ALA A 17 3.73 14.91 -5.10
C ALA A 17 2.72 15.37 -6.17
N VAL A 18 2.25 16.62 -6.08
CA VAL A 18 1.37 17.22 -7.10
C VAL A 18 2.06 17.26 -8.46
N LYS A 19 3.32 17.77 -8.52
CA LYS A 19 4.08 17.85 -9.77
C LYS A 19 4.30 16.48 -10.40
N ARG A 20 4.63 15.49 -9.60
CA ARG A 20 4.82 14.10 -10.05
C ARG A 20 3.53 13.50 -10.56
N LEU A 21 2.41 13.68 -9.85
CA LEU A 21 1.10 13.23 -10.30
C LEU A 21 0.68 13.87 -11.62
N LEU A 22 0.90 15.19 -11.76
CA LEU A 22 0.66 15.89 -13.03
C LEU A 22 1.52 15.34 -14.17
N SER A 23 2.73 14.84 -13.90
CA SER A 23 3.57 14.20 -14.92
C SER A 23 2.96 12.91 -15.47
N TYR A 24 2.29 12.10 -14.61
CA TYR A 24 1.52 10.94 -15.07
C TYR A 24 0.33 11.33 -15.95
N LEU A 25 -0.34 12.43 -15.61
CA LEU A 25 -1.49 12.93 -16.39
C LEU A 25 -1.08 13.59 -17.71
N LYS A 26 0.14 14.14 -17.80
CA LYS A 26 0.64 14.82 -19.01
C LYS A 26 0.64 13.95 -20.26
N GLN A 27 0.78 12.64 -20.14
CA GLN A 27 0.70 11.73 -21.29
C GLN A 27 -0.70 11.69 -21.93
N TYR A 28 -1.75 12.11 -21.19
CA TYR A 28 -3.15 12.17 -21.66
C TYR A 28 -3.57 13.58 -22.08
N LYS A 29 -2.60 14.46 -22.45
CA LYS A 29 -2.83 15.89 -22.76
C LYS A 29 -3.94 16.12 -23.79
N THR A 30 -4.04 15.27 -24.83
CA THR A 30 -5.08 15.37 -25.85
C THR A 30 -6.47 15.06 -25.29
N VAL A 31 -6.58 14.00 -24.46
CA VAL A 31 -7.83 13.64 -23.81
C VAL A 31 -8.24 14.72 -22.81
N LEU A 32 -7.30 15.28 -22.04
CA LEU A 32 -7.56 16.37 -21.10
C LEU A 32 -7.99 17.67 -21.83
N ALA A 33 -7.45 17.95 -23.01
CA ALA A 33 -7.90 19.06 -23.84
C ALA A 33 -9.36 18.88 -24.28
N VAL A 34 -9.74 17.68 -24.74
CA VAL A 34 -11.15 17.36 -25.08
C VAL A 34 -12.05 17.50 -23.86
N VAL A 35 -11.62 16.98 -22.70
CA VAL A 35 -12.34 17.13 -21.41
C VAL A 35 -12.58 18.60 -21.10
N THR A 36 -11.55 19.47 -21.22
CA THR A 36 -11.67 20.90 -20.96
C THR A 36 -12.66 21.58 -21.90
N VAL A 37 -12.60 21.24 -23.19
CA VAL A 37 -13.59 21.76 -24.18
C VAL A 37 -15.00 21.32 -23.83
N CYS A 38 -15.20 20.05 -23.49
CA CYS A 38 -16.51 19.53 -23.07
C CYS A 38 -17.04 20.22 -21.81
N ILE A 39 -16.17 20.51 -20.83
CA ILE A 39 -16.54 21.25 -19.62
C ILE A 39 -16.96 22.69 -19.96
N LEU A 40 -16.22 23.38 -20.83
CA LEU A 40 -16.55 24.73 -21.26
C LEU A 40 -17.90 24.78 -22.00
N LEU A 41 -18.14 23.83 -22.90
CA LEU A 41 -19.44 23.70 -23.60
C LEU A 41 -20.60 23.42 -22.64
N SER A 42 -20.39 22.55 -21.66
CA SER A 42 -21.39 22.24 -20.64
C SER A 42 -21.67 23.46 -19.73
N ALA A 43 -20.64 24.21 -19.32
CA ALA A 43 -20.80 25.45 -18.56
C ALA A 43 -21.53 26.52 -19.37
N GLY A 44 -21.20 26.66 -20.66
CA GLY A 44 -21.89 27.54 -21.60
C GLY A 44 -23.36 27.18 -21.78
N ALA A 45 -23.69 25.89 -21.90
CA ALA A 45 -25.07 25.43 -21.97
C ALA A 45 -25.86 25.78 -20.69
N THR A 46 -25.24 25.64 -19.52
CA THR A 46 -25.86 26.00 -18.22
C THR A 46 -26.17 27.51 -18.14
N ALA A 47 -25.23 28.36 -18.54
CA ALA A 47 -25.45 29.80 -18.57
C ALA A 47 -26.50 30.22 -19.62
N SER A 48 -26.43 29.63 -20.83
CA SER A 48 -27.41 29.85 -21.90
C SER A 48 -28.83 29.49 -21.49
N ALA A 49 -28.99 28.45 -20.69
CA ALA A 49 -30.25 28.02 -20.11
C ALA A 49 -30.94 29.12 -19.28
N ALA A 50 -30.16 29.76 -18.41
CA ALA A 50 -30.67 30.86 -17.59
C ALA A 50 -30.99 32.09 -18.43
N LEU A 51 -30.14 32.47 -19.40
CA LEU A 51 -30.38 33.59 -20.32
C LEU A 51 -31.58 33.34 -21.21
N PHE A 52 -31.78 32.10 -21.64
CA PHE A 52 -32.94 31.70 -22.44
C PHE A 52 -34.26 31.95 -21.71
N LEU A 53 -34.32 31.82 -20.39
CA LEU A 53 -35.52 32.10 -19.62
C LEU A 53 -36.00 33.54 -19.80
N GLN A 54 -35.08 34.49 -19.91
CA GLN A 54 -35.41 35.88 -20.25
C GLN A 54 -36.04 35.99 -21.65
N VAL A 55 -35.37 35.40 -22.65
CA VAL A 55 -35.85 35.42 -24.04
C VAL A 55 -37.23 34.76 -24.15
N LEU A 56 -37.44 33.66 -23.46
CA LEU A 56 -38.69 32.90 -23.42
C LEU A 56 -39.83 33.78 -22.87
N ILE A 57 -39.61 34.42 -21.72
CA ILE A 57 -40.65 35.25 -21.08
C ILE A 57 -40.91 36.50 -21.89
N ASP A 58 -39.87 37.30 -22.18
CA ASP A 58 -40.01 38.66 -22.72
C ASP A 58 -40.39 38.67 -24.20
N ARG A 59 -39.84 37.73 -25.03
CA ARG A 59 -40.06 37.75 -26.49
C ARG A 59 -41.16 36.78 -26.98
N TYR A 60 -41.48 35.78 -26.20
CA TYR A 60 -42.46 34.76 -26.63
C TYR A 60 -43.71 34.72 -25.73
N ILE A 61 -43.59 34.58 -24.43
CA ILE A 61 -44.72 34.40 -23.54
C ILE A 61 -45.52 35.72 -23.41
N MET A 62 -44.85 36.81 -23.06
CA MET A 62 -45.56 38.10 -22.85
C MET A 62 -46.30 38.59 -24.11
N PRO A 63 -45.69 38.55 -25.33
CA PRO A 63 -46.41 38.92 -26.55
C PRO A 63 -47.58 37.96 -26.89
N LEU A 64 -47.42 36.66 -26.62
CA LEU A 64 -48.49 35.66 -26.86
C LEU A 64 -49.72 35.89 -25.95
N LEU A 65 -49.50 36.30 -24.71
CA LEU A 65 -50.55 36.62 -23.75
C LEU A 65 -51.39 37.86 -24.17
N ALA A 66 -50.77 38.75 -24.97
CA ALA A 66 -51.43 39.95 -25.47
C ALA A 66 -52.24 39.71 -26.80
N GLN A 67 -52.12 38.54 -27.41
CA GLN A 67 -52.82 38.18 -28.68
C GLN A 67 -54.15 37.49 -28.43
N SER A 68 -55.17 37.84 -29.17
CA SER A 68 -56.49 37.18 -29.13
C SER A 68 -56.46 35.77 -29.72
N THR A 69 -55.56 35.49 -30.67
CA THR A 69 -55.32 34.17 -31.28
C THR A 69 -53.85 33.82 -31.27
N PRO A 70 -53.32 33.20 -30.20
CA PRO A 70 -51.91 32.93 -30.04
C PRO A 70 -51.39 31.88 -31.04
N VAL A 71 -50.24 32.21 -31.73
CA VAL A 71 -49.59 31.30 -32.67
C VAL A 71 -48.30 30.75 -32.02
N PHE A 72 -48.30 29.46 -31.72
CA PHE A 72 -47.20 28.79 -30.94
C PHE A 72 -46.02 28.34 -31.80
N SER A 73 -46.03 28.49 -33.12
CA SER A 73 -44.97 27.99 -34.02
C SER A 73 -43.56 28.59 -33.72
N GLY A 74 -43.51 29.86 -33.34
CA GLY A 74 -42.26 30.53 -32.94
C GLY A 74 -41.72 30.04 -31.62
N LEU A 75 -42.61 29.84 -30.64
CA LEU A 75 -42.27 29.30 -29.33
C LEU A 75 -41.72 27.86 -29.46
N LEU A 76 -42.34 27.00 -30.28
CA LEU A 76 -41.91 25.63 -30.48
C LEU A 76 -40.52 25.54 -31.09
N ARG A 77 -40.18 26.36 -32.10
CA ARG A 77 -38.83 26.40 -32.70
C ARG A 77 -37.76 26.76 -31.70
N VAL A 78 -38.00 27.75 -30.86
CA VAL A 78 -37.03 28.19 -29.86
C VAL A 78 -36.88 27.16 -28.74
N LEU A 79 -37.93 26.46 -28.35
CA LEU A 79 -37.86 25.35 -27.40
C LEU A 79 -37.04 24.18 -27.95
N ILE A 80 -37.21 23.81 -29.23
CA ILE A 80 -36.39 22.78 -29.88
C ILE A 80 -34.92 23.19 -29.94
N PHE A 81 -34.63 24.45 -30.27
CA PHE A 81 -33.26 24.96 -30.28
C PHE A 81 -32.60 24.88 -28.89
N MET A 82 -33.32 25.24 -27.84
CA MET A 82 -32.85 25.11 -26.48
C MET A 82 -32.66 23.66 -26.04
N ALA A 83 -33.59 22.77 -26.44
CA ALA A 83 -33.42 21.36 -26.19
C ALA A 83 -32.16 20.79 -26.84
N ALA A 84 -31.77 21.26 -28.02
CA ALA A 84 -30.52 20.89 -28.66
C ALA A 84 -29.28 21.40 -27.87
N ILE A 85 -29.30 22.63 -27.36
CA ILE A 85 -28.22 23.18 -26.52
C ILE A 85 -28.09 22.37 -25.24
N TYR A 86 -29.19 22.07 -24.55
CA TYR A 86 -29.19 21.22 -23.36
C TYR A 86 -28.67 19.81 -23.66
N GLY A 87 -29.15 19.20 -24.77
CA GLY A 87 -28.68 17.90 -25.22
C GLY A 87 -27.18 17.86 -25.45
N THR A 88 -26.63 18.92 -26.06
CA THR A 88 -25.19 19.09 -26.24
C THR A 88 -24.46 19.18 -24.89
N GLY A 89 -24.98 19.97 -23.93
CA GLY A 89 -24.42 20.10 -22.59
C GLY A 89 -24.40 18.75 -21.84
N VAL A 90 -25.49 17.99 -21.90
CA VAL A 90 -25.58 16.64 -21.29
C VAL A 90 -24.61 15.68 -21.96
N LEU A 91 -24.54 15.67 -23.30
CA LEU A 91 -23.62 14.82 -24.05
C LEU A 91 -22.15 15.14 -23.70
N CYS A 92 -21.79 16.40 -23.67
CA CYS A 92 -20.45 16.85 -23.25
C CYS A 92 -20.14 16.42 -21.82
N SER A 93 -21.12 16.54 -20.89
CA SER A 93 -20.97 16.10 -19.52
C SER A 93 -20.72 14.58 -19.43
N TRP A 94 -21.48 13.78 -20.19
CA TRP A 94 -21.28 12.34 -20.25
C TRP A 94 -19.91 11.97 -20.83
N ILE A 95 -19.48 12.63 -21.92
CA ILE A 95 -18.20 12.39 -22.58
C ILE A 95 -17.03 12.67 -21.61
N TYR A 96 -16.99 13.84 -20.98
CA TYR A 96 -15.86 14.18 -20.13
C TYR A 96 -15.76 13.27 -18.90
N ASN A 97 -16.90 12.90 -18.29
CA ASN A 97 -16.90 11.96 -17.17
C ASN A 97 -16.36 10.59 -17.60
N ARG A 98 -16.81 10.05 -18.74
CA ARG A 98 -16.34 8.77 -19.27
C ARG A 98 -14.85 8.79 -19.60
N LEU A 99 -14.34 9.86 -20.19
CA LEU A 99 -12.94 10.03 -20.50
C LEU A 99 -12.08 10.12 -19.22
N MET A 100 -12.54 10.86 -18.21
CA MET A 100 -11.81 10.98 -16.94
C MET A 100 -11.72 9.65 -16.18
N ILE A 101 -12.78 8.83 -16.21
CA ILE A 101 -12.74 7.48 -15.65
C ILE A 101 -11.65 6.65 -16.36
N LYS A 102 -11.57 6.68 -17.69
CA LYS A 102 -10.55 5.95 -18.47
C LYS A 102 -9.14 6.42 -18.13
N VAL A 103 -8.92 7.73 -18.07
CA VAL A 103 -7.62 8.33 -17.69
C VAL A 103 -7.22 7.90 -16.28
N ALA A 104 -8.15 7.97 -15.32
CA ALA A 104 -7.89 7.57 -13.94
C ALA A 104 -7.49 6.10 -13.84
N GLN A 105 -8.26 5.18 -14.44
CA GLN A 105 -7.99 3.75 -14.35
C GLN A 105 -6.64 3.37 -15.01
N GLN A 106 -6.30 3.97 -16.13
CA GLN A 106 -5.01 3.73 -16.79
C GLN A 106 -3.84 4.30 -15.96
N THR A 107 -4.00 5.48 -15.37
CA THR A 107 -2.99 6.08 -14.50
C THR A 107 -2.77 5.23 -13.25
N LEU A 108 -3.85 4.76 -12.61
CA LEU A 108 -3.75 3.93 -11.40
C LEU A 108 -3.18 2.55 -11.70
N LYS A 109 -3.55 1.94 -12.83
CA LYS A 109 -2.91 0.69 -13.25
C LYS A 109 -1.40 0.87 -13.31
N ARG A 110 -0.93 1.89 -14.01
CA ARG A 110 0.51 2.18 -14.14
C ARG A 110 1.18 2.43 -12.78
N ILE A 111 0.57 3.22 -11.89
CA ILE A 111 1.10 3.47 -10.56
C ILE A 111 1.22 2.16 -9.77
N ARG A 112 0.20 1.28 -9.81
CA ARG A 112 0.24 -0.02 -9.13
C ARG A 112 1.30 -0.95 -9.72
N ASP A 113 1.44 -1.00 -11.04
CA ASP A 113 2.45 -1.80 -11.72
C ASP A 113 3.87 -1.34 -11.32
N GLU A 114 4.11 -0.01 -11.31
CA GLU A 114 5.39 0.58 -10.89
C GLU A 114 5.67 0.36 -9.39
N MET A 115 4.66 0.52 -8.52
CA MET A 115 4.77 0.24 -7.08
C MET A 115 5.16 -1.21 -6.83
N PHE A 116 4.48 -2.16 -7.48
CA PHE A 116 4.73 -3.58 -7.29
C PHE A 116 6.12 -3.98 -7.79
N SER A 117 6.50 -3.54 -8.99
CA SER A 117 7.83 -3.78 -9.54
C SER A 117 8.96 -3.26 -8.64
N LYS A 118 8.78 -2.08 -8.05
CA LYS A 118 9.78 -1.50 -7.13
C LYS A 118 9.82 -2.25 -5.81
N MET A 119 8.65 -2.58 -5.24
CA MET A 119 8.54 -3.32 -3.99
C MET A 119 9.27 -4.68 -4.04
N GLN A 120 9.27 -5.37 -5.19
CA GLN A 120 10.01 -6.62 -5.36
C GLN A 120 11.55 -6.46 -5.27
N ARG A 121 12.05 -5.24 -5.34
CA ARG A 121 13.49 -4.92 -5.26
C ARG A 121 13.90 -4.30 -3.93
N PHE A 122 12.98 -4.19 -2.97
CA PHE A 122 13.31 -3.60 -1.68
C PHE A 122 14.12 -4.56 -0.80
N PRO A 123 15.03 -4.02 0.02
CA PRO A 123 15.74 -4.82 1.01
C PRO A 123 14.74 -5.36 2.05
N LEU A 124 15.05 -6.52 2.63
CA LEU A 124 14.21 -7.15 3.66
C LEU A 124 13.95 -6.22 4.85
N ARG A 125 14.92 -5.36 5.19
CA ARG A 125 14.79 -4.32 6.22
C ARG A 125 13.53 -3.46 6.06
N TYR A 126 13.10 -3.18 4.83
CA TYR A 126 11.88 -2.41 4.59
C TYR A 126 10.65 -3.13 5.14
N PHE A 127 10.54 -4.43 4.89
CA PHE A 127 9.41 -5.25 5.34
C PHE A 127 9.44 -5.50 6.85
N ASP A 128 10.63 -5.57 7.46
CA ASP A 128 10.78 -5.72 8.91
C ASP A 128 10.43 -4.44 9.68
N THR A 129 10.56 -3.27 9.05
CA THR A 129 10.28 -1.96 9.68
C THR A 129 8.88 -1.42 9.40
N HIS A 130 8.17 -1.99 8.42
CA HIS A 130 6.82 -1.55 8.03
C HIS A 130 5.81 -2.69 8.19
N THR A 131 4.64 -2.38 8.74
CA THR A 131 3.59 -3.40 8.86
C THR A 131 2.98 -3.73 7.50
N HIS A 132 2.58 -4.99 7.30
CA HIS A 132 1.86 -5.40 6.08
C HIS A 132 0.61 -4.56 5.83
N GLY A 133 -0.11 -4.17 6.89
CA GLY A 133 -1.30 -3.32 6.82
C GLY A 133 -0.99 -1.92 6.27
N ASP A 134 0.14 -1.31 6.67
CA ASP A 134 0.56 0.00 6.15
C ASP A 134 0.88 -0.07 4.65
N ILE A 135 1.62 -1.10 4.24
CA ILE A 135 1.94 -1.33 2.81
C ILE A 135 0.64 -1.57 2.01
N MET A 136 -0.26 -2.43 2.49
CA MET A 136 -1.54 -2.71 1.84
C MET A 136 -2.44 -1.47 1.75
N SER A 137 -2.42 -0.60 2.76
CA SER A 137 -3.19 0.65 2.74
C SER A 137 -2.79 1.56 1.58
N ARG A 138 -1.51 1.54 1.16
CA ARG A 138 -1.04 2.29 -0.03
C ARG A 138 -1.62 1.74 -1.33
N TYR A 139 -1.78 0.40 -1.44
CA TYR A 139 -2.40 -0.26 -2.61
C TYR A 139 -3.93 -0.11 -2.66
N THR A 140 -4.58 0.06 -1.51
CA THR A 140 -6.04 0.13 -1.39
C THR A 140 -6.52 1.56 -1.16
N ASN A 141 -6.37 2.08 0.05
CA ASN A 141 -6.95 3.37 0.46
C ASN A 141 -6.32 4.56 -0.29
N ASP A 142 -4.98 4.62 -0.37
CA ASP A 142 -4.31 5.74 -1.01
C ASP A 142 -4.55 5.76 -2.52
N THR A 143 -4.54 4.60 -3.18
CA THR A 143 -4.88 4.52 -4.61
C THR A 143 -6.35 4.84 -4.86
N ASP A 144 -7.28 4.52 -3.94
CA ASP A 144 -8.70 4.87 -4.09
C ASP A 144 -8.94 6.38 -3.93
N THR A 145 -8.26 7.03 -2.98
CA THR A 145 -8.32 8.50 -2.86
C THR A 145 -7.79 9.20 -4.11
N LEU A 146 -6.72 8.69 -4.73
CA LEU A 146 -6.23 9.17 -6.03
C LEU A 146 -7.26 8.96 -7.14
N ARG A 147 -7.92 7.80 -7.19
CA ARG A 147 -8.99 7.53 -8.15
C ARG A 147 -10.10 8.56 -8.03
N GLN A 148 -10.61 8.80 -6.82
CA GLN A 148 -11.67 9.79 -6.57
C GLN A 148 -11.23 11.19 -6.98
N MET A 149 -10.00 11.58 -6.69
CA MET A 149 -9.48 12.88 -7.08
C MET A 149 -9.47 13.04 -8.59
N ILE A 150 -8.95 12.07 -9.34
CA ILE A 150 -8.82 12.17 -10.80
C ILE A 150 -10.19 12.05 -11.48
N THR A 151 -11.08 11.14 -11.01
CA THR A 151 -12.37 10.91 -11.67
C THR A 151 -13.41 11.96 -11.32
N GLN A 152 -13.39 12.53 -10.11
CA GLN A 152 -14.44 13.39 -9.60
C GLN A 152 -13.93 14.78 -9.23
N SER A 153 -12.93 14.88 -8.33
CA SER A 153 -12.56 16.17 -7.75
C SER A 153 -11.92 17.11 -8.76
N MET A 154 -10.97 16.65 -9.58
CA MET A 154 -10.35 17.51 -10.60
C MET A 154 -11.32 18.00 -11.67
N PRO A 155 -12.14 17.13 -12.33
CA PRO A 155 -13.14 17.60 -13.27
C PRO A 155 -14.16 18.53 -12.65
N GLN A 156 -14.61 18.25 -11.42
CA GLN A 156 -15.58 19.08 -10.71
C GLN A 156 -15.01 20.46 -10.35
N LEU A 157 -13.75 20.55 -9.93
CA LEU A 157 -13.08 21.82 -9.69
C LEU A 157 -13.01 22.66 -10.95
N VAL A 158 -12.56 22.07 -12.06
CA VAL A 158 -12.47 22.77 -13.36
C VAL A 158 -13.86 23.19 -13.82
N SER A 159 -14.85 22.30 -13.76
CA SER A 159 -16.24 22.58 -14.12
C SER A 159 -16.84 23.69 -13.27
N SER A 160 -16.65 23.65 -11.96
CA SER A 160 -17.13 24.70 -11.05
C SER A 160 -16.50 26.06 -11.35
N MET A 161 -15.18 26.10 -11.59
CA MET A 161 -14.49 27.34 -11.98
C MET A 161 -15.02 27.89 -13.31
N CYS A 162 -15.14 27.05 -14.33
CA CYS A 162 -15.68 27.45 -15.63
C CYS A 162 -17.14 27.96 -15.49
N THR A 163 -17.97 27.26 -14.72
CA THR A 163 -19.35 27.67 -14.48
C THR A 163 -19.44 29.00 -13.75
N VAL A 164 -18.65 29.20 -12.67
CA VAL A 164 -18.60 30.46 -11.93
C VAL A 164 -18.20 31.62 -12.84
N VAL A 165 -17.13 31.45 -13.64
CA VAL A 165 -16.67 32.50 -14.57
C VAL A 165 -17.74 32.80 -15.64
N THR A 166 -18.29 31.79 -16.29
CA THR A 166 -19.28 31.95 -17.36
C THR A 166 -20.56 32.60 -16.82
N VAL A 167 -21.07 32.13 -15.67
CA VAL A 167 -22.28 32.70 -15.05
C VAL A 167 -22.02 34.11 -14.54
N PHE A 168 -20.84 34.44 -14.02
CA PHE A 168 -20.47 35.79 -13.60
C PHE A 168 -20.56 36.78 -14.75
N PHE A 169 -20.00 36.44 -15.92
CA PHE A 169 -20.13 37.30 -17.12
C PHE A 169 -21.57 37.38 -17.61
N ALA A 170 -22.35 36.32 -17.55
CA ALA A 170 -23.77 36.32 -17.89
C ALA A 170 -24.58 37.23 -16.95
N MET A 171 -24.26 37.27 -15.66
CA MET A 171 -24.88 38.15 -14.67
C MET A 171 -24.54 39.64 -14.96
N LEU A 172 -23.27 39.94 -15.24
CA LEU A 172 -22.87 41.30 -15.63
C LEU A 172 -23.50 41.77 -16.95
N TYR A 173 -23.75 40.82 -17.87
CA TYR A 173 -24.47 41.09 -19.11
C TYR A 173 -25.94 41.48 -18.85
N GLN A 174 -26.57 40.93 -17.81
CA GLN A 174 -27.96 41.23 -17.47
C GLN A 174 -28.12 42.46 -16.54
N SER A 175 -27.31 42.56 -15.48
CA SER A 175 -27.40 43.67 -14.52
C SER A 175 -26.14 43.75 -13.65
N VAL A 176 -25.45 44.89 -13.70
CA VAL A 176 -24.29 45.15 -12.83
C VAL A 176 -24.73 45.35 -11.37
N TYR A 177 -25.82 46.07 -11.10
CA TYR A 177 -26.29 46.30 -9.73
C TYR A 177 -26.70 45.02 -9.02
N LEU A 178 -27.48 44.16 -9.65
CA LEU A 178 -27.88 42.88 -9.07
C LEU A 178 -26.67 41.95 -8.88
N THR A 179 -25.67 42.01 -9.77
CA THR A 179 -24.42 41.24 -9.64
C THR A 179 -23.63 41.65 -8.40
N ILE A 180 -23.51 42.95 -8.11
CA ILE A 180 -22.85 43.46 -6.91
C ILE A 180 -23.53 42.94 -5.64
N ILE A 181 -24.87 42.90 -5.61
CA ILE A 181 -25.64 42.38 -4.47
C ILE A 181 -25.32 40.89 -4.26
N VAL A 182 -25.30 40.09 -5.33
CA VAL A 182 -24.99 38.66 -5.24
C VAL A 182 -23.55 38.41 -4.75
N VAL A 183 -22.59 39.14 -5.30
CA VAL A 183 -21.17 39.07 -4.89
C VAL A 183 -21.00 39.45 -3.42
N ALA A 184 -21.63 40.52 -2.96
CA ALA A 184 -21.62 40.95 -1.55
C ALA A 184 -22.22 39.88 -0.62
N SER A 185 -23.33 39.26 -1.05
CA SER A 185 -23.95 38.12 -0.32
C SER A 185 -23.00 36.94 -0.16
N ILE A 186 -22.25 36.61 -1.21
CA ILE A 186 -21.27 35.50 -1.17
C ILE A 186 -20.16 35.78 -0.18
N PHE A 187 -19.62 37.00 -0.13
CA PHE A 187 -18.62 37.37 0.90
C PHE A 187 -19.15 37.16 2.31
N SER A 188 -20.42 37.48 2.57
CA SER A 188 -21.06 37.25 3.85
C SER A 188 -21.20 35.73 4.14
N ILE A 189 -21.61 34.95 3.15
CA ILE A 189 -21.71 33.50 3.20
C ILE A 189 -20.34 32.87 3.54
N LEU A 190 -19.27 33.27 2.86
CA LEU A 190 -17.92 32.76 3.09
C LEU A 190 -17.39 33.05 4.50
N LYS A 191 -17.69 34.22 5.07
CA LYS A 191 -17.35 34.55 6.45
C LYS A 191 -18.03 33.60 7.46
N VAL A 192 -19.31 33.30 7.25
CA VAL A 192 -20.07 32.39 8.10
C VAL A 192 -19.53 30.95 7.98
N ILE A 193 -19.28 30.48 6.75
CA ILE A 193 -18.67 29.16 6.55
C ILE A 193 -17.35 29.04 7.31
N LYS A 194 -16.46 30.05 7.20
CA LYS A 194 -15.17 30.05 7.88
C LYS A 194 -15.32 29.98 9.40
N PHE A 195 -16.31 30.66 9.96
CA PHE A 195 -16.60 30.64 11.40
C PHE A 195 -17.08 29.26 11.87
N VAL A 196 -18.04 28.67 11.17
CA VAL A 196 -18.59 27.33 11.52
C VAL A 196 -17.57 26.24 11.30
N ALA A 197 -16.82 26.28 10.17
CA ALA A 197 -15.78 25.30 9.86
C ALA A 197 -14.66 25.27 10.91
N LYS A 198 -14.30 26.44 11.49
CA LYS A 198 -13.31 26.50 12.58
C LYS A 198 -13.77 25.74 13.82
N LYS A 199 -15.04 25.88 14.22
CA LYS A 199 -15.62 25.14 15.37
C LYS A 199 -15.80 23.66 15.07
N SER A 200 -16.33 23.33 13.89
CA SER A 200 -16.50 21.96 13.45
C SER A 200 -15.15 21.21 13.41
N GLY A 201 -14.11 21.82 12.87
CA GLY A 201 -12.77 21.23 12.77
C GLY A 201 -12.18 20.84 14.13
N PHE A 202 -12.40 21.64 15.18
CA PHE A 202 -11.96 21.31 16.53
C PHE A 202 -12.59 20.00 17.04
N TYR A 203 -13.91 19.85 16.86
CA TYR A 203 -14.61 18.66 17.31
C TYR A 203 -14.32 17.43 16.44
N PHE A 204 -14.05 17.62 15.14
CA PHE A 204 -13.61 16.51 14.28
C PHE A 204 -12.25 15.93 14.71
N VAL A 205 -11.30 16.77 15.09
CA VAL A 205 -10.01 16.29 15.63
C VAL A 205 -10.26 15.47 16.90
N ARG A 206 -11.07 15.98 17.83
CA ARG A 206 -11.40 15.27 19.06
C ARG A 206 -12.15 13.95 18.80
N GLN A 207 -13.05 13.94 17.82
CA GLN A 207 -13.73 12.71 17.39
C GLN A 207 -12.73 11.66 16.87
N GLN A 208 -11.73 12.06 16.08
CA GLN A 208 -10.72 11.14 15.60
C GLN A 208 -9.82 10.59 16.71
N GLU A 209 -9.46 11.43 17.69
CA GLU A 209 -8.70 10.99 18.86
C GLU A 209 -9.47 9.95 19.69
N THR A 210 -10.73 10.23 20.00
CA THR A 210 -11.57 9.29 20.76
C THR A 210 -11.90 8.02 19.98
N LEU A 211 -12.07 8.10 18.65
CA LEU A 211 -12.25 6.94 17.78
C LEU A 211 -10.98 6.06 17.76
N GLY A 212 -9.80 6.68 17.69
CA GLY A 212 -8.53 5.97 17.76
C GLY A 212 -8.36 5.20 19.07
N GLN A 213 -8.71 5.82 20.20
CA GLN A 213 -8.70 5.17 21.53
C GLN A 213 -9.69 4.00 21.59
N LEU A 214 -10.91 4.18 21.05
CA LEU A 214 -11.92 3.12 21.00
C LEU A 214 -11.47 1.95 20.13
N ASN A 215 -10.97 2.22 18.94
CA ASN A 215 -10.50 1.17 18.02
C ASN A 215 -9.31 0.39 18.60
N GLY A 216 -8.33 1.08 19.21
CA GLY A 216 -7.21 0.43 19.89
C GLY A 216 -7.67 -0.49 21.03
N TYR A 217 -8.65 -0.04 21.81
CA TYR A 217 -9.25 -0.87 22.86
C TYR A 217 -9.96 -2.11 22.29
N VAL A 218 -10.75 -1.94 21.22
CA VAL A 218 -11.44 -3.07 20.55
C VAL A 218 -10.44 -4.08 20.01
N GLU A 219 -9.37 -3.62 19.36
CA GLU A 219 -8.31 -4.49 18.83
C GLU A 219 -7.62 -5.28 19.97
N GLU A 220 -7.27 -4.61 21.09
CA GLU A 220 -6.69 -5.25 22.24
C GLU A 220 -7.62 -6.33 22.84
N MET A 221 -8.91 -6.02 22.99
CA MET A 221 -9.90 -6.95 23.53
C MET A 221 -10.18 -8.14 22.59
N ILE A 222 -10.18 -7.94 21.27
CA ILE A 222 -10.31 -9.04 20.29
C ILE A 222 -9.10 -9.97 20.38
N ASN A 223 -7.89 -9.44 20.42
CA ASN A 223 -6.66 -10.22 20.56
C ASN A 223 -6.61 -10.95 21.92
N GLY A 224 -7.09 -10.30 22.98
CA GLY A 224 -7.17 -10.85 24.34
C GLY A 224 -8.41 -11.73 24.62
N GLN A 225 -9.27 -12.01 23.62
CA GLN A 225 -10.59 -12.64 23.86
C GLN A 225 -10.52 -13.96 24.63
N LYS A 226 -9.50 -14.81 24.39
CA LYS A 226 -9.30 -16.05 25.14
C LYS A 226 -9.04 -15.78 26.63
N VAL A 227 -8.24 -14.76 26.93
CA VAL A 227 -7.92 -14.37 28.32
C VAL A 227 -9.17 -13.83 29.02
N ILE A 228 -9.94 -12.97 28.35
CA ILE A 228 -11.20 -12.41 28.88
C ILE A 228 -12.15 -13.57 29.27
N LYS A 229 -12.28 -14.57 28.38
CA LYS A 229 -13.14 -15.76 28.59
C LYS A 229 -12.69 -16.62 29.77
N VAL A 230 -11.39 -16.91 29.84
CA VAL A 230 -10.83 -17.76 30.91
C VAL A 230 -10.99 -17.10 32.29
N PHE A 231 -10.84 -15.79 32.36
CA PHE A 231 -10.97 -15.04 33.62
C PHE A 231 -12.38 -14.49 33.87
N CYS A 232 -13.38 -14.79 33.03
CA CYS A 232 -14.78 -14.34 33.14
C CYS A 232 -14.89 -12.82 33.37
N ARG A 233 -14.14 -12.01 32.56
CA ARG A 233 -14.07 -10.55 32.68
C ARG A 233 -14.94 -9.80 31.66
N GLU A 234 -15.90 -10.47 31.01
CA GLU A 234 -16.72 -9.87 29.94
C GLU A 234 -17.46 -8.61 30.40
N GLU A 235 -18.03 -8.62 31.63
CA GLU A 235 -18.80 -7.48 32.11
C GLU A 235 -17.91 -6.25 32.40
N ALA A 236 -16.69 -6.45 32.91
CA ALA A 236 -15.73 -5.37 33.09
C ALA A 236 -15.30 -4.76 31.75
N VAL A 237 -14.96 -5.61 30.77
CA VAL A 237 -14.59 -5.17 29.41
C VAL A 237 -15.74 -4.41 28.74
N LYS A 238 -17.00 -4.85 28.92
CA LYS A 238 -18.17 -4.13 28.40
C LYS A 238 -18.32 -2.75 29.06
N ALA A 239 -18.10 -2.65 30.36
CA ALA A 239 -18.20 -1.38 31.08
C ALA A 239 -17.17 -0.36 30.57
N ASP A 240 -15.91 -0.76 30.41
CA ASP A 240 -14.84 0.07 29.86
C ASP A 240 -15.11 0.46 28.39
N PHE A 241 -15.64 -0.48 27.58
CA PHE A 241 -16.06 -0.18 26.22
C PHE A 241 -17.17 0.88 26.19
N HIS A 242 -18.18 0.75 27.05
CA HIS A 242 -19.27 1.71 27.12
C HIS A 242 -18.80 3.12 27.49
N GLU A 243 -17.84 3.27 28.41
CA GLU A 243 -17.23 4.55 28.73
C GLU A 243 -16.55 5.19 27.54
N LYS A 244 -15.67 4.43 26.85
CA LYS A 244 -14.94 4.91 25.67
C LYS A 244 -15.89 5.23 24.51
N ASN A 245 -16.90 4.38 24.28
CA ASN A 245 -17.91 4.58 23.25
C ASN A 245 -18.79 5.82 23.52
N ALA A 246 -19.14 6.08 24.78
CA ALA A 246 -19.86 7.29 25.17
C ALA A 246 -19.03 8.56 24.92
N ALA A 247 -17.73 8.54 25.25
CA ALA A 247 -16.83 9.65 24.97
C ALA A 247 -16.69 9.93 23.46
N TRP A 248 -16.59 8.88 22.65
CA TRP A 248 -16.61 9.00 21.18
C TRP A 248 -17.95 9.54 20.68
N GLN A 249 -19.08 8.99 21.15
CA GLN A 249 -20.43 9.40 20.77
C GLN A 249 -20.67 10.90 21.08
N GLU A 250 -20.24 11.40 22.24
CA GLU A 250 -20.34 12.82 22.57
C GLU A 250 -19.54 13.69 21.61
N SER A 251 -18.29 13.30 21.33
CA SER A 251 -17.41 14.02 20.40
C SER A 251 -17.95 14.00 18.98
N ALA A 252 -18.41 12.83 18.51
CA ALA A 252 -19.00 12.64 17.17
C ALA A 252 -20.32 13.42 17.03
N SER A 253 -21.18 13.42 18.04
CA SER A 253 -22.43 14.19 18.05
C SER A 253 -22.16 15.69 17.89
N LYS A 254 -21.23 16.24 18.66
CA LYS A 254 -20.82 17.66 18.55
C LYS A 254 -20.21 17.98 17.18
N ALA A 255 -19.29 17.14 16.69
CA ALA A 255 -18.67 17.32 15.37
C ALA A 255 -19.71 17.35 14.25
N ASN A 256 -20.60 16.36 14.24
CA ASN A 256 -21.63 16.22 13.21
C ASN A 256 -22.73 17.30 13.34
N SER A 257 -23.07 17.74 14.54
CA SER A 257 -24.03 18.83 14.74
C SER A 257 -23.53 20.13 14.09
N TYR A 258 -22.25 20.49 14.29
CA TYR A 258 -21.68 21.66 13.62
C TYR A 258 -21.51 21.46 12.10
N ALA A 259 -21.15 20.27 11.66
CA ALA A 259 -20.99 19.99 10.24
C ALA A 259 -22.34 20.02 9.49
N ASN A 260 -23.36 19.38 10.04
CA ASN A 260 -24.65 19.24 9.37
C ASN A 260 -25.50 20.51 9.37
N ILE A 261 -25.21 21.49 10.25
CA ILE A 261 -25.90 22.79 10.24
C ILE A 261 -25.46 23.66 9.05
N ILE A 262 -24.28 23.39 8.45
CA ILE A 262 -23.73 24.20 7.36
C ILE A 262 -24.68 24.18 6.14
N MET A 263 -25.13 23.01 5.71
CA MET A 263 -25.96 22.89 4.51
C MET A 263 -27.32 23.55 4.63
N PRO A 264 -28.13 23.33 5.68
CA PRO A 264 -29.38 24.08 5.90
C PRO A 264 -29.17 25.58 5.99
N PHE A 265 -28.10 26.01 6.66
CA PHE A 265 -27.80 27.44 6.80
C PHE A 265 -27.41 28.07 5.46
N MET A 266 -26.61 27.39 4.63
CA MET A 266 -26.28 27.79 3.28
C MET A 266 -27.52 27.94 2.39
N ASN A 267 -28.42 26.96 2.48
CA ASN A 267 -29.68 27.01 1.74
C ASN A 267 -30.55 28.18 2.20
N ALA A 268 -30.66 28.44 3.50
CA ALA A 268 -31.40 29.56 4.05
C ALA A 268 -30.82 30.92 3.57
N LEU A 269 -29.49 31.07 3.60
CA LEU A 269 -28.83 32.27 3.07
C LEU A 269 -29.05 32.40 1.55
N GLY A 270 -29.03 31.31 0.80
CA GLY A 270 -29.35 31.32 -0.62
C GLY A 270 -30.79 31.75 -0.91
N TYR A 271 -31.77 31.32 -0.10
CA TYR A 271 -33.14 31.79 -0.20
C TYR A 271 -33.27 33.27 0.19
N PHE A 272 -32.57 33.73 1.23
CA PHE A 272 -32.54 35.12 1.61
C PHE A 272 -31.94 36.01 0.49
N GLN A 273 -30.83 35.59 -0.11
CA GLN A 273 -30.25 36.23 -1.30
C GLN A 273 -31.25 36.28 -2.45
N TYR A 274 -31.97 35.19 -2.72
CA TYR A 274 -33.00 35.10 -3.75
C TYR A 274 -34.11 36.14 -3.52
N VAL A 275 -34.60 36.28 -2.28
CA VAL A 275 -35.63 37.28 -1.92
C VAL A 275 -35.11 38.69 -2.11
N ILE A 276 -33.88 39.02 -1.68
CA ILE A 276 -33.29 40.35 -1.85
C ILE A 276 -33.20 40.69 -3.36
N VAL A 277 -32.67 39.77 -4.17
CA VAL A 277 -32.52 39.99 -5.61
C VAL A 277 -33.88 40.15 -6.28
N ALA A 278 -34.92 39.39 -5.86
CA ALA A 278 -36.26 39.53 -6.39
C ALA A 278 -36.91 40.88 -6.01
N LEU A 279 -36.77 41.30 -4.73
CA LEU A 279 -37.34 42.59 -4.27
C LEU A 279 -36.65 43.80 -4.93
N VAL A 280 -35.31 43.81 -4.95
CA VAL A 280 -34.55 44.93 -5.57
C VAL A 280 -34.77 44.92 -7.08
N GLY A 281 -34.80 43.75 -7.73
CA GLY A 281 -35.10 43.64 -9.17
C GLY A 281 -36.50 44.12 -9.52
N ALA A 282 -37.51 43.76 -8.73
CA ALA A 282 -38.89 44.21 -8.90
C ALA A 282 -38.99 45.74 -8.70
N TRP A 283 -38.35 46.29 -7.66
CA TRP A 283 -38.30 47.72 -7.40
C TRP A 283 -37.68 48.50 -8.58
N PHE A 284 -36.52 48.04 -9.09
CA PHE A 284 -35.87 48.65 -10.24
C PHE A 284 -36.72 48.59 -11.51
N ALA A 285 -37.45 47.48 -11.74
CA ALA A 285 -38.34 47.33 -12.88
C ALA A 285 -39.55 48.28 -12.80
N ILE A 286 -40.20 48.37 -11.62
CA ILE A 286 -41.38 49.22 -11.38
C ILE A 286 -40.99 50.70 -11.45
N ALA A 287 -39.89 51.09 -10.82
CA ALA A 287 -39.35 52.46 -10.79
C ALA A 287 -38.66 52.87 -12.11
N LYS A 288 -38.56 51.95 -13.09
CA LYS A 288 -37.88 52.15 -14.38
C LYS A 288 -36.46 52.71 -14.24
N ILE A 289 -35.73 52.26 -13.20
CA ILE A 289 -34.36 52.70 -12.93
C ILE A 289 -33.47 52.21 -14.08
N PRO A 290 -32.58 53.07 -14.64
CA PRO A 290 -31.61 52.67 -15.65
C PRO A 290 -30.73 51.56 -15.12
N ASN A 291 -30.70 50.40 -15.82
CA ASN A 291 -29.92 49.22 -15.44
C ASN A 291 -28.63 49.16 -16.30
N PRO A 292 -27.44 49.47 -15.74
CA PRO A 292 -26.21 49.30 -16.45
C PRO A 292 -25.88 47.82 -16.67
N THR A 293 -25.49 47.50 -17.90
CA THR A 293 -25.03 46.19 -18.34
C THR A 293 -23.71 46.36 -19.10
N ILE A 294 -22.98 45.24 -19.34
CA ILE A 294 -21.79 45.29 -20.21
C ILE A 294 -22.16 45.74 -21.64
N ALA A 295 -23.37 45.47 -22.09
CA ALA A 295 -23.83 45.82 -23.45
C ALA A 295 -24.46 47.22 -23.56
N GLY A 296 -24.61 47.98 -22.45
CA GLY A 296 -25.22 49.29 -22.42
C GLY A 296 -26.19 49.47 -21.25
N ILE A 297 -27.08 50.48 -21.35
CA ILE A 297 -28.08 50.79 -20.31
C ILE A 297 -29.44 50.29 -20.79
N ASN A 298 -30.08 49.41 -20.02
CA ASN A 298 -31.40 48.83 -20.28
C ASN A 298 -32.35 49.05 -19.09
N THR A 299 -33.62 48.70 -19.23
CA THR A 299 -34.56 48.58 -18.10
C THR A 299 -34.73 47.10 -17.74
N LEU A 300 -34.88 46.81 -16.45
CA LEU A 300 -35.17 45.45 -16.02
C LEU A 300 -36.58 45.01 -16.41
N THR A 301 -36.66 43.82 -17.01
CA THR A 301 -37.93 43.16 -17.37
C THR A 301 -38.23 42.00 -16.42
N LEU A 302 -39.45 41.49 -16.45
CA LEU A 302 -39.82 40.30 -15.68
C LEU A 302 -38.95 39.10 -16.06
N GLY A 303 -38.71 38.90 -17.35
CA GLY A 303 -37.83 37.84 -17.85
C GLY A 303 -36.37 38.00 -17.37
N THR A 304 -35.87 39.24 -17.34
CA THR A 304 -34.53 39.53 -16.79
C THR A 304 -34.42 39.13 -15.33
N ILE A 305 -35.41 39.49 -14.49
CA ILE A 305 -35.44 39.13 -13.07
C ILE A 305 -35.46 37.58 -12.90
N ALA A 306 -36.35 36.86 -13.61
CA ALA A 306 -36.44 35.40 -13.52
C ALA A 306 -35.16 34.72 -13.96
N SER A 307 -34.55 35.17 -15.04
CA SER A 307 -33.22 34.71 -15.51
C SER A 307 -32.11 34.97 -14.49
N PHE A 308 -32.07 36.18 -13.95
CA PHE A 308 -31.05 36.57 -12.96
C PHE A 308 -31.15 35.75 -11.66
N LEU A 309 -32.34 35.46 -11.21
CA LEU A 309 -32.56 34.59 -10.05
C LEU A 309 -32.00 33.18 -10.30
N THR A 310 -32.16 32.65 -11.52
CA THR A 310 -31.58 31.36 -11.91
C THR A 310 -30.06 31.44 -12.00
N LEU A 311 -29.50 32.52 -12.60
CA LEU A 311 -28.06 32.73 -12.65
C LEU A 311 -27.44 32.84 -11.24
N SER A 312 -28.12 33.55 -10.33
CA SER A 312 -27.64 33.69 -8.95
C SER A 312 -27.49 32.37 -8.21
N ARG A 313 -28.41 31.43 -8.42
CA ARG A 313 -28.30 30.05 -7.91
C ARG A 313 -27.16 29.28 -8.57
N ASN A 314 -27.05 29.36 -9.90
CA ASN A 314 -25.99 28.71 -10.66
C ASN A 314 -24.58 29.27 -10.35
N PHE A 315 -24.51 30.49 -9.80
CA PHE A 315 -23.27 31.09 -9.30
C PHE A 315 -22.90 30.62 -7.88
N THR A 316 -23.87 30.53 -6.98
CA THR A 316 -23.65 30.21 -5.56
C THR A 316 -23.37 28.73 -5.32
N ASN A 317 -24.08 27.82 -6.01
CA ASN A 317 -23.97 26.37 -5.83
C ASN A 317 -22.54 25.81 -6.06
N PRO A 318 -21.85 26.13 -7.17
CA PRO A 318 -20.49 25.65 -7.39
C PRO A 318 -19.48 26.14 -6.35
N ILE A 319 -19.66 27.36 -5.80
CA ILE A 319 -18.79 27.90 -4.74
C ILE A 319 -18.85 27.05 -3.46
N SER A 320 -20.05 26.58 -3.11
CA SER A 320 -20.22 25.68 -1.96
C SER A 320 -19.57 24.31 -2.19
N GLN A 321 -19.63 23.79 -3.42
CA GLN A 321 -19.01 22.50 -3.77
C GLN A 321 -17.47 22.57 -3.79
N LEU A 322 -16.88 23.70 -4.16
CA LEU A 322 -15.42 23.88 -4.20
C LEU A 322 -14.74 23.51 -2.88
N SER A 323 -15.33 23.88 -1.74
CA SER A 323 -14.77 23.58 -0.41
C SER A 323 -14.65 22.07 -0.14
N ASN A 324 -15.65 21.28 -0.54
CA ASN A 324 -15.64 19.85 -0.37
C ASN A 324 -14.60 19.17 -1.28
N GLN A 325 -14.46 19.68 -2.51
CA GLN A 325 -13.48 19.15 -3.46
C GLN A 325 -12.03 19.46 -3.06
N LEU A 326 -11.77 20.60 -2.44
CA LEU A 326 -10.44 20.93 -1.91
C LEU A 326 -9.98 19.94 -0.85
N ASN A 327 -10.84 19.54 0.07
CA ASN A 327 -10.51 18.53 1.09
C ASN A 327 -10.17 17.17 0.45
N SER A 328 -10.95 16.76 -0.56
CA SER A 328 -10.68 15.52 -1.30
C SER A 328 -9.33 15.56 -2.01
N VAL A 329 -8.98 16.70 -2.63
CA VAL A 329 -7.68 16.89 -3.28
C VAL A 329 -6.53 16.84 -2.26
N ILE A 330 -6.67 17.49 -1.09
CA ILE A 330 -5.66 17.48 -0.04
C ILE A 330 -5.41 16.05 0.44
N ASN A 331 -6.46 15.29 0.71
CA ASN A 331 -6.36 13.88 1.13
C ASN A 331 -5.68 13.02 0.06
N ALA A 332 -6.05 13.20 -1.21
CA ALA A 332 -5.45 12.47 -2.31
C ALA A 332 -3.97 12.82 -2.52
N VAL A 333 -3.58 14.10 -2.36
CA VAL A 333 -2.17 14.51 -2.42
C VAL A 333 -1.36 13.92 -1.26
N ALA A 334 -1.95 13.82 -0.06
CA ALA A 334 -1.32 13.12 1.05
C ALA A 334 -1.12 11.63 0.76
N GLY A 335 -2.13 10.94 0.20
CA GLY A 335 -2.04 9.57 -0.28
C GLY A 335 -0.97 9.40 -1.37
N ALA A 336 -0.97 10.30 -2.36
CA ALA A 336 0.07 10.33 -3.40
C ALA A 336 1.47 10.47 -2.82
N SER A 337 1.65 11.31 -1.81
CA SER A 337 2.95 11.49 -1.14
C SER A 337 3.45 10.18 -0.49
N ARG A 338 2.56 9.41 0.15
CA ARG A 338 2.90 8.10 0.73
C ARG A 338 3.22 7.06 -0.34
N ILE A 339 2.44 7.03 -1.44
CA ILE A 339 2.71 6.18 -2.60
C ILE A 339 4.08 6.49 -3.20
N PHE A 340 4.37 7.77 -3.43
CA PHE A 340 5.65 8.17 -4.02
C PHE A 340 6.82 7.97 -3.06
N ALA A 341 6.64 8.13 -1.76
CA ALA A 341 7.65 7.79 -0.77
C ALA A 341 8.01 6.30 -0.84
N LEU A 342 7.00 5.40 -0.95
CA LEU A 342 7.26 3.98 -1.20
C LEU A 342 8.00 3.76 -2.52
N MET A 343 7.60 4.44 -3.60
CA MET A 343 8.26 4.27 -4.90
C MET A 343 9.68 4.84 -4.96
N ASP A 344 10.05 5.72 -4.04
CA ASP A 344 11.37 6.36 -3.95
C ASP A 344 12.28 5.66 -2.95
N GLU A 345 11.79 4.58 -2.28
CA GLU A 345 12.62 3.72 -1.46
C GLU A 345 13.75 3.13 -2.28
N GLU A 346 14.94 3.09 -1.70
CA GLU A 346 16.13 2.58 -2.36
C GLU A 346 16.02 1.06 -2.56
N PRO A 347 16.30 0.55 -3.77
CA PRO A 347 16.32 -0.88 -4.02
C PRO A 347 17.47 -1.54 -3.25
N GLU A 348 17.39 -2.85 -3.07
CA GLU A 348 18.50 -3.63 -2.52
C GLU A 348 19.74 -3.44 -3.38
N GLU A 349 20.84 -2.95 -2.78
CA GLU A 349 22.12 -2.77 -3.48
C GLU A 349 22.78 -4.12 -3.76
N ASP A 350 23.24 -4.30 -4.99
CA ASP A 350 24.03 -5.45 -5.40
C ASP A 350 25.19 -5.03 -6.29
N ALA A 351 26.35 -4.92 -5.68
CA ALA A 351 27.62 -4.61 -6.38
C ALA A 351 28.43 -5.87 -6.75
N GLY A 352 27.83 -7.07 -6.61
CA GLY A 352 28.49 -8.33 -6.91
C GLY A 352 28.81 -8.50 -8.39
N THR A 353 29.99 -9.03 -8.68
CA THR A 353 30.48 -9.32 -10.04
C THR A 353 30.67 -10.82 -10.30
N VAL A 354 30.83 -11.60 -9.23
CA VAL A 354 30.98 -13.06 -9.28
C VAL A 354 29.62 -13.71 -9.49
N THR A 355 29.52 -14.62 -10.43
CA THR A 355 28.29 -15.33 -10.82
C THR A 355 28.41 -16.84 -10.60
N LEU A 356 27.29 -17.51 -10.38
CA LEU A 356 27.22 -18.97 -10.27
C LEU A 356 26.99 -19.59 -11.64
N VAL A 357 27.80 -20.59 -11.99
CA VAL A 357 27.69 -21.32 -13.26
C VAL A 357 27.77 -22.82 -13.05
N ASN A 358 27.15 -23.58 -13.97
CA ASN A 358 27.40 -25.01 -14.06
C ASN A 358 28.83 -25.25 -14.57
N ALA A 359 29.53 -26.22 -13.98
CA ALA A 359 30.89 -26.54 -14.36
C ALA A 359 31.06 -28.04 -14.60
N ARG A 360 32.04 -28.40 -15.44
CA ARG A 360 32.50 -29.77 -15.60
C ARG A 360 33.96 -29.82 -15.14
N GLU A 361 34.30 -30.84 -14.40
CA GLU A 361 35.66 -31.06 -13.94
C GLU A 361 36.33 -32.16 -14.80
N GLU A 362 37.30 -31.79 -15.61
CA GLU A 362 38.08 -32.72 -16.44
C GLU A 362 39.56 -32.58 -16.09
N ALA A 363 40.20 -33.67 -15.70
CA ALA A 363 41.59 -33.72 -15.30
C ALA A 363 42.01 -32.64 -14.26
N GLY A 364 41.13 -32.29 -13.34
CA GLY A 364 41.38 -31.27 -12.28
C GLY A 364 41.23 -29.82 -12.74
N THR A 365 40.76 -29.60 -13.98
CA THR A 365 40.45 -28.26 -14.49
C THR A 365 38.93 -28.09 -14.58
N LEU A 366 38.43 -26.96 -14.04
CA LEU A 366 37.03 -26.59 -14.14
C LEU A 366 36.78 -25.86 -15.47
N THR A 367 35.77 -26.28 -16.19
CA THR A 367 35.28 -25.62 -17.42
C THR A 367 33.80 -25.32 -17.26
N GLU A 368 33.35 -24.18 -17.77
CA GLU A 368 31.93 -23.79 -17.74
C GLU A 368 31.12 -24.75 -18.64
N ALA A 369 29.99 -25.22 -18.13
CA ALA A 369 29.07 -26.09 -18.85
C ALA A 369 27.71 -25.40 -19.02
N ALA A 370 27.10 -25.56 -20.22
CA ALA A 370 25.76 -25.05 -20.47
C ALA A 370 24.65 -25.92 -19.86
N GLU A 371 24.97 -27.19 -19.59
CA GLU A 371 24.04 -28.19 -19.05
C GLU A 371 24.17 -28.29 -17.53
N HIS A 372 23.12 -28.73 -16.85
CA HIS A 372 23.17 -29.04 -15.44
C HIS A 372 24.03 -30.30 -15.21
N THR A 373 25.18 -30.13 -14.59
CA THR A 373 26.18 -31.19 -14.37
C THR A 373 26.22 -31.74 -12.95
N GLY A 374 25.48 -31.11 -12.01
CA GLY A 374 25.59 -31.36 -10.57
C GLY A 374 26.86 -30.79 -9.94
N VAL A 375 27.73 -30.12 -10.72
CA VAL A 375 28.90 -29.40 -10.24
C VAL A 375 28.72 -27.92 -10.51
N TRP A 376 28.88 -27.10 -9.47
CA TRP A 376 28.75 -25.66 -9.54
C TRP A 376 30.09 -24.99 -9.34
N ALA A 377 30.31 -23.84 -9.97
CA ALA A 377 31.48 -23.03 -9.78
C ALA A 377 31.15 -21.53 -9.74
N TRP A 378 31.88 -20.80 -8.93
CA TRP A 378 31.91 -19.35 -8.93
C TRP A 378 32.76 -18.87 -10.10
N LYS A 379 32.19 -18.05 -10.98
CA LYS A 379 32.84 -17.42 -12.12
C LYS A 379 33.17 -15.98 -11.78
N GLU A 380 34.44 -15.71 -11.61
CA GLU A 380 35.00 -14.37 -11.40
C GLU A 380 35.65 -13.87 -12.68
N LYS A 381 35.22 -12.72 -13.15
CA LYS A 381 35.80 -12.05 -14.31
C LYS A 381 36.67 -10.91 -13.82
N HIS A 382 37.99 -11.00 -14.11
CA HIS A 382 38.95 -9.99 -13.72
C HIS A 382 39.02 -8.83 -14.73
N GLU A 383 39.60 -7.69 -14.33
CA GLU A 383 39.73 -6.49 -15.17
C GLU A 383 40.58 -6.72 -16.42
N ASP A 384 41.55 -7.67 -16.39
CA ASP A 384 42.39 -8.08 -17.51
C ASP A 384 41.67 -8.99 -18.53
N GLY A 385 40.38 -9.31 -18.27
CA GLY A 385 39.55 -10.18 -19.10
C GLY A 385 39.74 -11.68 -18.81
N SER A 386 40.62 -12.07 -17.88
CA SER A 386 40.78 -13.46 -17.43
C SER A 386 39.54 -13.90 -16.62
N ILE A 387 39.25 -15.19 -16.65
CA ILE A 387 38.14 -15.81 -15.91
C ILE A 387 38.71 -16.83 -14.96
N THR A 388 38.40 -16.70 -13.68
CA THR A 388 38.71 -17.70 -12.66
C THR A 388 37.43 -18.47 -12.34
N LEU A 389 37.50 -19.80 -12.35
CA LEU A 389 36.43 -20.69 -11.89
C LEU A 389 36.85 -21.30 -10.55
N THR A 390 36.12 -21.00 -9.50
CA THR A 390 36.31 -21.57 -8.15
C THR A 390 35.19 -22.56 -7.89
N ARG A 391 35.52 -23.84 -7.61
CA ARG A 391 34.51 -24.86 -7.30
C ARG A 391 33.67 -24.45 -6.09
N LEU A 392 32.37 -24.53 -6.24
CA LEU A 392 31.46 -24.35 -5.12
C LEU A 392 31.55 -25.58 -4.20
N THR A 393 32.02 -25.36 -2.97
CA THR A 393 32.21 -26.41 -1.95
C THR A 393 31.31 -26.23 -0.75
N GLY A 394 30.82 -25.03 -0.52
CA GLY A 394 29.97 -24.70 0.61
C GLY A 394 30.74 -24.30 1.88
N LYS A 395 32.02 -23.90 1.73
CA LYS A 395 32.82 -23.40 2.85
C LYS A 395 32.47 -21.95 3.18
N VAL A 396 31.99 -21.70 4.39
CA VAL A 396 31.61 -20.36 4.87
C VAL A 396 32.47 -19.96 6.07
N ILE A 397 33.06 -18.79 6.01
CA ILE A 397 33.90 -18.24 7.10
C ILE A 397 33.43 -16.85 7.46
N PHE A 398 33.32 -16.58 8.77
CA PHE A 398 33.13 -15.25 9.35
C PHE A 398 34.39 -14.86 10.10
N GLU A 399 34.92 -13.68 9.85
CA GLU A 399 36.10 -13.12 10.50
C GLU A 399 35.76 -11.77 11.12
N HIS A 400 35.83 -11.70 12.46
CA HIS A 400 35.60 -10.49 13.24
C HIS A 400 34.31 -9.74 12.88
N VAL A 401 33.20 -10.45 12.70
CA VAL A 401 31.95 -9.88 12.23
C VAL A 401 31.15 -9.23 13.35
N ASP A 402 30.94 -7.92 13.21
CA ASP A 402 29.99 -7.14 14.02
C ASP A 402 28.75 -6.82 13.20
N PHE A 403 27.56 -6.94 13.81
CA PHE A 403 26.31 -6.60 13.16
C PHE A 403 25.25 -6.09 14.13
N GLY A 404 24.42 -5.15 13.64
CA GLY A 404 23.22 -4.67 14.31
C GLY A 404 22.19 -4.16 13.32
N TYR A 405 20.91 -4.45 13.54
CA TYR A 405 19.80 -3.97 12.71
C TYR A 405 19.60 -2.45 12.79
N SER A 406 20.08 -1.83 13.86
CA SER A 406 20.14 -0.37 14.04
C SER A 406 21.55 0.05 14.49
N PRO A 407 21.97 1.30 14.17
CA PRO A 407 23.30 1.79 14.54
C PRO A 407 23.58 1.74 16.06
N ASP A 408 22.54 1.88 16.88
CA ASP A 408 22.66 2.01 18.34
C ASP A 408 22.70 0.67 19.07
N LYS A 409 22.37 -0.45 18.40
CA LYS A 409 22.27 -1.76 19.06
C LYS A 409 22.97 -2.85 18.26
N LYS A 410 24.16 -3.27 18.73
CA LYS A 410 24.85 -4.46 18.20
C LYS A 410 24.13 -5.71 18.66
N VAL A 411 23.87 -6.62 17.70
CA VAL A 411 23.27 -7.94 17.91
C VAL A 411 24.33 -9.03 17.86
N LEU A 412 25.31 -8.91 16.98
CA LEU A 412 26.48 -9.80 16.89
C LEU A 412 27.75 -9.00 17.16
N LYS A 413 28.66 -9.59 17.91
CA LYS A 413 29.90 -8.97 18.36
C LYS A 413 31.07 -9.94 18.15
N ASP A 414 32.02 -9.53 17.33
CA ASP A 414 33.24 -10.25 17.04
C ASP A 414 33.06 -11.74 16.71
N ILE A 415 32.04 -12.03 15.84
CA ILE A 415 31.74 -13.40 15.45
C ILE A 415 32.84 -13.95 14.57
N ASN A 416 33.45 -15.06 15.04
CA ASN A 416 34.45 -15.84 14.33
C ASN A 416 33.93 -17.28 14.20
N LEU A 417 33.53 -17.69 12.98
CA LEU A 417 33.07 -19.04 12.71
C LEU A 417 33.57 -19.54 11.37
N PHE A 418 33.69 -20.85 11.25
CA PHE A 418 33.95 -21.50 9.96
C PHE A 418 33.14 -22.79 9.88
N ALA A 419 32.67 -23.10 8.69
CA ALA A 419 32.04 -24.35 8.31
C ALA A 419 32.79 -24.89 7.09
N GLU A 420 33.31 -26.10 7.21
CA GLU A 420 33.95 -26.79 6.09
C GLU A 420 32.90 -27.52 5.24
N ARG A 421 33.32 -27.90 4.03
CA ARG A 421 32.45 -28.66 3.12
C ARG A 421 31.81 -29.88 3.77
N GLY A 422 30.50 -30.01 3.65
CA GLY A 422 29.75 -31.16 4.14
C GLY A 422 29.57 -31.23 5.66
N GLN A 423 29.99 -30.19 6.39
CA GLN A 423 29.80 -30.12 7.84
C GLN A 423 28.39 -29.67 8.20
N LYS A 424 27.82 -30.29 9.22
CA LYS A 424 26.62 -29.88 9.89
C LYS A 424 26.98 -29.04 11.11
N VAL A 425 26.69 -27.74 11.06
CA VAL A 425 26.94 -26.75 12.11
C VAL A 425 25.64 -26.41 12.82
N ALA A 426 25.53 -26.70 14.11
CA ALA A 426 24.38 -26.33 14.92
C ALA A 426 24.63 -25.08 15.76
N PHE A 427 23.70 -24.12 15.69
CA PHE A 427 23.65 -22.96 16.56
C PHE A 427 22.72 -23.19 17.73
N VAL A 428 23.22 -23.07 18.96
CA VAL A 428 22.50 -23.27 20.21
C VAL A 428 22.63 -22.02 21.09
N GLY A 429 21.62 -21.69 21.85
CA GLY A 429 21.63 -20.54 22.76
C GLY A 429 20.21 -20.01 23.00
N ALA A 430 20.06 -19.09 23.96
CA ALA A 430 18.79 -18.50 24.32
C ALA A 430 18.15 -17.70 23.16
N THR A 431 16.84 -17.45 23.27
CA THR A 431 16.12 -16.56 22.33
C THR A 431 16.77 -15.16 22.35
N GLY A 432 17.04 -14.60 21.17
CA GLY A 432 17.75 -13.32 21.05
C GLY A 432 19.27 -13.39 21.12
N ALA A 433 19.90 -14.56 21.26
CA ALA A 433 21.35 -14.71 21.27
C ALA A 433 22.03 -14.41 19.92
N GLY A 434 21.27 -14.25 18.82
CA GLY A 434 21.82 -13.90 17.50
C GLY A 434 21.81 -15.05 16.47
N LYS A 435 21.24 -16.23 16.79
CA LYS A 435 21.23 -17.42 15.90
C LYS A 435 20.65 -17.12 14.51
N THR A 436 19.41 -16.62 14.45
CA THR A 436 18.75 -16.23 13.20
C THR A 436 19.46 -15.07 12.48
N THR A 437 20.13 -14.21 13.21
CA THR A 437 20.91 -13.13 12.62
C THR A 437 22.11 -13.67 11.82
N ILE A 438 22.81 -14.71 12.30
CA ILE A 438 23.89 -15.35 11.55
C ILE A 438 23.37 -15.91 10.23
N THR A 439 22.24 -16.61 10.24
CA THR A 439 21.64 -17.18 9.01
C THR A 439 21.17 -16.09 8.05
N ASN A 440 20.64 -14.97 8.54
CA ASN A 440 20.29 -13.81 7.72
C ASN A 440 21.52 -13.19 7.04
N LEU A 441 22.67 -13.18 7.71
CA LEU A 441 23.90 -12.68 7.12
C LEU A 441 24.50 -13.64 6.08
N ILE A 442 24.39 -14.97 6.26
CA ILE A 442 24.79 -15.96 5.25
C ILE A 442 23.98 -15.75 3.95
N ASN A 443 22.67 -15.50 4.06
CA ASN A 443 21.79 -15.20 2.93
C ASN A 443 21.99 -13.78 2.36
N ARG A 444 22.84 -12.98 2.99
CA ARG A 444 23.05 -11.57 2.65
C ARG A 444 21.73 -10.80 2.53
N PHE A 445 20.79 -11.07 3.45
CA PHE A 445 19.58 -10.23 3.61
C PHE A 445 19.90 -8.88 4.22
N TYR A 446 21.04 -8.82 4.92
CA TYR A 446 21.63 -7.63 5.50
C TYR A 446 23.13 -7.63 5.25
N ASP A 447 23.73 -6.48 5.00
CA ASP A 447 25.16 -6.31 4.91
C ASP A 447 25.75 -6.04 6.32
N ILE A 448 26.96 -6.53 6.58
CA ILE A 448 27.63 -6.45 7.88
C ILE A 448 28.13 -5.03 8.17
N ASN A 449 28.25 -4.68 9.46
CA ASN A 449 28.79 -3.40 9.87
C ASN A 449 30.34 -3.40 9.93
N LYS A 450 30.95 -4.56 10.27
CA LYS A 450 32.41 -4.74 10.38
C LYS A 450 32.78 -6.20 10.19
N GLY A 451 34.00 -6.47 9.76
CA GLY A 451 34.51 -7.82 9.54
C GLY A 451 34.37 -8.28 8.10
N THR A 452 34.48 -9.59 7.86
CA THR A 452 34.37 -10.20 6.53
C THR A 452 33.62 -11.52 6.64
N ILE A 453 32.76 -11.79 5.67
CA ILE A 453 32.14 -13.11 5.45
C ILE A 453 32.59 -13.58 4.08
N THR A 454 33.19 -14.77 4.02
CA THR A 454 33.61 -15.38 2.77
C THR A 454 32.86 -16.68 2.50
N TYR A 455 32.60 -16.94 1.22
CA TYR A 455 32.00 -18.16 0.73
C TYR A 455 32.97 -18.75 -0.30
N ASP A 456 33.49 -19.94 -0.02
CA ASP A 456 34.59 -20.59 -0.79
C ASP A 456 35.81 -19.69 -1.00
N GLY A 457 36.12 -18.82 -0.02
CA GLY A 457 37.22 -17.86 -0.07
C GLY A 457 36.88 -16.54 -0.78
N ILE A 458 35.69 -16.41 -1.37
CA ILE A 458 35.23 -15.18 -2.03
C ILE A 458 34.40 -14.36 -1.03
N PRO A 459 34.69 -13.06 -0.82
CA PRO A 459 33.84 -12.21 0.00
C PRO A 459 32.40 -12.19 -0.55
N ILE A 460 31.39 -12.43 0.31
CA ILE A 460 29.99 -12.49 -0.14
C ILE A 460 29.50 -11.19 -0.78
N THR A 461 30.15 -10.06 -0.50
CA THR A 461 29.89 -8.76 -1.12
C THR A 461 30.29 -8.72 -2.61
N HIS A 462 31.22 -9.58 -3.04
CA HIS A 462 31.64 -9.70 -4.43
C HIS A 462 30.76 -10.65 -5.24
N ILE A 463 29.99 -11.51 -4.57
CA ILE A 463 29.06 -12.45 -5.23
C ILE A 463 27.74 -11.72 -5.49
N LYS A 464 27.16 -11.89 -6.69
CA LYS A 464 25.81 -11.39 -6.94
C LYS A 464 24.81 -12.02 -5.98
N LYS A 465 23.92 -11.20 -5.41
CA LYS A 465 22.95 -11.67 -4.41
C LYS A 465 22.02 -12.76 -4.93
N GLU A 466 21.61 -12.66 -6.19
CA GLU A 466 20.79 -13.67 -6.86
C GLU A 466 21.53 -15.02 -6.94
N ASP A 467 22.78 -15.01 -7.37
CA ASP A 467 23.62 -16.21 -7.48
C ASP A 467 24.00 -16.79 -6.12
N LEU A 468 24.31 -15.92 -5.13
CA LEU A 468 24.52 -16.35 -3.75
C LEU A 468 23.29 -17.10 -3.20
N ARG A 469 22.11 -16.49 -3.32
CA ARG A 469 20.85 -17.07 -2.82
C ARG A 469 20.44 -18.33 -3.57
N SER A 470 20.74 -18.43 -4.87
CA SER A 470 20.51 -19.65 -5.65
C SER A 470 21.37 -20.82 -5.20
N SER A 471 22.54 -20.55 -4.60
CA SER A 471 23.42 -21.59 -4.02
C SER A 471 22.99 -22.07 -2.62
N LEU A 472 22.01 -21.38 -2.00
CA LEU A 472 21.56 -21.60 -0.63
C LEU A 472 20.12 -22.13 -0.62
N GLY A 473 19.87 -23.22 0.09
CA GLY A 473 18.52 -23.68 0.40
C GLY A 473 18.12 -23.25 1.80
N ILE A 474 16.89 -22.77 1.96
CA ILE A 474 16.40 -22.36 3.27
C ILE A 474 15.08 -23.04 3.62
N VAL A 475 15.01 -23.58 4.83
CA VAL A 475 13.76 -24.05 5.45
C VAL A 475 13.51 -23.21 6.68
N LEU A 476 12.48 -22.37 6.61
CA LEU A 476 12.13 -21.41 7.67
C LEU A 476 11.22 -22.07 8.72
N GLN A 477 11.25 -21.54 9.92
CA GLN A 477 10.36 -21.89 11.02
C GLN A 477 8.89 -21.64 10.66
N GLU A 478 8.58 -20.45 10.12
CA GLU A 478 7.25 -20.10 9.62
C GLU A 478 7.17 -20.39 8.13
N VAL A 479 6.34 -21.38 7.78
CA VAL A 479 6.15 -21.79 6.39
C VAL A 479 5.08 -20.96 5.73
N ASN A 480 5.49 -20.20 4.72
CA ASN A 480 4.59 -19.47 3.83
C ASN A 480 4.37 -20.26 2.54
N LEU A 481 3.11 -20.66 2.31
CA LEU A 481 2.66 -21.26 1.06
C LEU A 481 1.89 -20.22 0.23
N PHE A 482 2.01 -20.32 -1.08
CA PHE A 482 1.33 -19.45 -2.01
C PHE A 482 0.01 -20.07 -2.48
N THR A 483 -0.96 -19.24 -2.83
CA THR A 483 -2.20 -19.71 -3.47
C THR A 483 -1.87 -20.33 -4.83
N GLY A 484 -2.25 -21.59 -5.00
CA GLY A 484 -1.94 -22.41 -6.18
C GLY A 484 -1.96 -23.89 -5.84
N THR A 485 -1.54 -24.75 -6.76
CA THR A 485 -1.46 -26.18 -6.54
C THR A 485 -0.29 -26.54 -5.61
N ILE A 486 -0.32 -27.75 -5.04
CA ILE A 486 0.80 -28.30 -4.28
C ILE A 486 2.04 -28.42 -5.19
N MET A 487 1.84 -28.88 -6.43
CA MET A 487 2.91 -28.96 -7.43
C MET A 487 3.60 -27.62 -7.66
N GLU A 488 2.83 -26.55 -7.87
CA GLU A 488 3.35 -25.19 -8.04
C GLU A 488 4.11 -24.69 -6.81
N ASN A 489 3.63 -25.03 -5.62
CA ASN A 489 4.30 -24.68 -4.37
C ASN A 489 5.64 -25.40 -4.17
N ILE A 490 5.78 -26.65 -4.62
CA ILE A 490 7.06 -27.37 -4.60
C ILE A 490 7.99 -26.80 -5.68
N ARG A 491 7.48 -26.64 -6.92
CA ARG A 491 8.23 -26.09 -8.06
C ARG A 491 8.73 -24.66 -7.83
N PHE A 492 8.16 -23.93 -6.86
CA PHE A 492 8.64 -22.60 -6.50
C PHE A 492 10.13 -22.59 -6.09
N GLY A 493 10.69 -23.70 -5.63
CA GLY A 493 12.12 -23.84 -5.34
C GLY A 493 13.02 -23.90 -6.58
N ASN A 494 12.47 -24.42 -7.70
CA ASN A 494 13.12 -24.44 -9.01
C ASN A 494 12.03 -24.44 -10.10
N LEU A 495 11.84 -23.30 -10.77
CA LEU A 495 10.76 -23.10 -11.74
C LEU A 495 10.90 -23.98 -12.99
N ASP A 496 12.12 -24.41 -13.31
CA ASP A 496 12.43 -25.26 -14.47
C ASP A 496 12.32 -26.76 -14.14
N ALA A 497 12.00 -27.13 -12.88
CA ALA A 497 11.88 -28.52 -12.47
C ALA A 497 10.70 -29.21 -13.14
N THR A 498 10.91 -30.45 -13.60
CA THR A 498 9.85 -31.30 -14.15
C THR A 498 8.94 -31.82 -13.03
N ASP A 499 7.76 -32.35 -13.40
CA ASP A 499 6.82 -32.93 -12.44
C ASP A 499 7.46 -34.10 -11.68
N GLU A 500 8.27 -34.92 -12.39
CA GLU A 500 8.98 -36.06 -11.80
C GLU A 500 10.00 -35.59 -10.75
N GLN A 501 10.75 -34.53 -11.03
CA GLN A 501 11.71 -33.94 -10.08
C GLN A 501 10.99 -33.41 -8.83
N CYS A 502 9.85 -32.75 -9.00
CA CYS A 502 9.04 -32.27 -7.90
C CYS A 502 8.48 -33.44 -7.05
N ILE A 503 8.06 -34.54 -7.70
CA ILE A 503 7.58 -35.74 -7.03
C ILE A 503 8.72 -36.41 -6.25
N GLU A 504 9.92 -36.54 -6.81
CA GLU A 504 11.10 -37.08 -6.11
C GLU A 504 11.49 -36.20 -4.91
N ALA A 505 11.48 -34.88 -5.05
CA ALA A 505 11.71 -33.97 -3.95
C ALA A 505 10.65 -34.13 -2.83
N ALA A 506 9.38 -34.37 -3.20
CA ALA A 506 8.31 -34.63 -2.25
C ALA A 506 8.49 -36.01 -1.54
N LYS A 507 9.02 -37.01 -2.23
CA LYS A 507 9.36 -38.33 -1.61
C LYS A 507 10.51 -38.17 -0.62
N LEU A 508 11.56 -37.46 -1.00
CA LEU A 508 12.71 -37.14 -0.13
C LEU A 508 12.25 -36.45 1.16
N ALA A 509 11.36 -35.45 1.01
CA ALA A 509 10.78 -34.69 2.12
C ALA A 509 9.74 -35.52 2.95
N ASN A 510 9.41 -36.75 2.61
CA ASN A 510 8.31 -37.54 3.15
C ASN A 510 6.91 -36.88 2.99
N ALA A 511 6.74 -36.02 2.01
CA ALA A 511 5.49 -35.35 1.71
C ALA A 511 4.57 -36.15 0.77
N HIS A 512 5.14 -37.00 -0.10
CA HIS A 512 4.42 -37.72 -1.15
C HIS A 512 3.18 -38.48 -0.65
N ASN A 513 3.31 -39.20 0.47
CA ASN A 513 2.23 -40.03 0.98
C ASN A 513 0.99 -39.19 1.37
N PHE A 514 1.15 -38.09 2.07
CA PHE A 514 -0.02 -37.27 2.41
C PHE A 514 -0.58 -36.55 1.19
N ILE A 515 0.26 -36.15 0.24
CA ILE A 515 -0.18 -35.48 -1.00
C ILE A 515 -1.09 -36.41 -1.80
N THR A 516 -0.68 -37.68 -1.99
CA THR A 516 -1.46 -38.65 -2.75
C THR A 516 -2.79 -39.06 -2.07
N MET A 517 -2.93 -38.84 -0.77
CA MET A 517 -4.19 -39.01 -0.04
C MET A 517 -5.18 -37.86 -0.21
N LEU A 518 -4.75 -36.74 -0.75
CA LEU A 518 -5.65 -35.62 -1.03
C LEU A 518 -6.51 -35.90 -2.28
N PRO A 519 -7.73 -35.36 -2.37
CA PRO A 519 -8.67 -35.65 -3.46
C PRO A 519 -8.12 -35.45 -4.87
N HIS A 520 -7.22 -34.45 -5.05
CA HIS A 520 -6.60 -34.16 -6.33
C HIS A 520 -5.07 -34.32 -6.32
N GLY A 521 -4.52 -35.02 -5.30
CA GLY A 521 -3.07 -35.24 -5.19
C GLY A 521 -2.27 -33.96 -5.30
N TYR A 522 -1.29 -33.91 -6.20
CA TYR A 522 -0.42 -32.75 -6.47
C TYR A 522 -1.15 -31.56 -7.07
N ASP A 523 -2.29 -31.78 -7.75
CA ASP A 523 -3.12 -30.71 -8.33
C ASP A 523 -4.11 -30.11 -7.30
N THR A 524 -4.04 -30.53 -6.05
CA THR A 524 -4.83 -29.95 -4.96
C THR A 524 -4.46 -28.48 -4.81
N VAL A 525 -5.44 -27.59 -4.99
CA VAL A 525 -5.29 -26.15 -4.83
C VAL A 525 -5.34 -25.79 -3.34
N ILE A 526 -4.35 -25.06 -2.88
CA ILE A 526 -4.28 -24.48 -1.53
C ILE A 526 -4.43 -22.97 -1.58
N GLU A 527 -5.13 -22.41 -0.60
CA GLU A 527 -5.34 -20.95 -0.50
C GLU A 527 -4.30 -20.31 0.45
N GLY A 528 -3.04 -20.36 0.06
CA GLY A 528 -1.94 -19.80 0.87
C GLY A 528 -1.91 -20.39 2.29
N ASN A 529 -1.83 -19.53 3.30
CA ASN A 529 -1.75 -19.94 4.71
C ASN A 529 -3.10 -20.24 5.37
N LYS A 530 -4.21 -20.25 4.64
CA LYS A 530 -5.50 -20.65 5.18
C LYS A 530 -5.49 -22.16 5.57
N ASN A 531 -6.25 -22.52 6.60
CA ASN A 531 -6.19 -23.77 7.37
C ASN A 531 -6.55 -25.07 6.60
N SER A 532 -6.17 -25.23 5.35
CA SER A 532 -6.39 -26.46 4.57
C SER A 532 -5.38 -27.59 4.88
N LEU A 533 -4.19 -27.24 5.36
CA LEU A 533 -3.12 -28.17 5.71
C LEU A 533 -2.68 -27.99 7.16
N SER A 534 -2.30 -29.10 7.82
CA SER A 534 -1.68 -29.02 9.16
C SER A 534 -0.32 -28.32 9.11
N GLN A 535 0.16 -27.83 10.26
CA GLN A 535 1.48 -27.20 10.34
C GLN A 535 2.58 -28.14 9.88
N GLY A 536 2.52 -29.40 10.26
CA GLY A 536 3.50 -30.43 9.83
C GLY A 536 3.47 -30.67 8.32
N GLN A 537 2.27 -30.75 7.70
CA GLN A 537 2.15 -30.91 6.25
C GLN A 537 2.75 -29.68 5.50
N ARG A 538 2.52 -28.47 5.99
CA ARG A 538 3.16 -27.27 5.44
C ARG A 538 4.68 -27.34 5.54
N GLN A 539 5.22 -27.82 6.68
CA GLN A 539 6.66 -28.00 6.87
C GLN A 539 7.24 -29.00 5.87
N LEU A 540 6.58 -30.15 5.66
CA LEU A 540 7.01 -31.14 4.67
C LEU A 540 7.04 -30.55 3.25
N LEU A 541 6.08 -29.69 2.88
CA LEU A 541 6.10 -28.98 1.60
C LEU A 541 7.24 -27.96 1.51
N SER A 542 7.60 -27.30 2.61
CA SER A 542 8.76 -26.39 2.65
C SER A 542 10.07 -27.15 2.46
N ILE A 543 10.19 -28.33 3.04
CA ILE A 543 11.34 -29.23 2.84
C ILE A 543 11.40 -29.69 1.37
N ALA A 544 10.27 -30.08 0.78
CA ALA A 544 10.20 -30.47 -0.64
C ALA A 544 10.59 -29.32 -1.58
N ARG A 545 10.16 -28.09 -1.27
CA ARG A 545 10.56 -26.87 -1.98
C ARG A 545 12.08 -26.63 -1.93
N ALA A 546 12.69 -26.85 -0.79
CA ALA A 546 14.14 -26.76 -0.64
C ALA A 546 14.88 -27.92 -1.30
N ALA A 547 14.27 -29.10 -1.34
CA ALA A 547 14.85 -30.29 -1.99
C ALA A 547 14.91 -30.17 -3.51
N VAL A 548 13.87 -29.58 -4.14
CA VAL A 548 13.81 -29.47 -5.60
C VAL A 548 14.85 -28.47 -6.18
N SER A 549 15.31 -27.52 -5.36
CA SER A 549 16.37 -26.58 -5.76
C SER A 549 17.78 -27.19 -5.69
N ASP A 550 17.94 -28.32 -5.02
CA ASP A 550 19.20 -29.10 -4.85
C ASP A 550 20.43 -28.23 -4.51
N PRO A 551 20.36 -27.36 -3.50
CA PRO A 551 21.44 -26.44 -3.17
C PRO A 551 22.58 -27.15 -2.41
N PRO A 552 23.84 -26.74 -2.62
CA PRO A 552 25.01 -27.30 -1.90
C PRO A 552 25.11 -26.90 -0.44
N VAL A 553 24.46 -25.80 -0.04
CA VAL A 553 24.41 -25.31 1.34
C VAL A 553 22.98 -25.16 1.80
N MET A 554 22.68 -25.69 2.98
CA MET A 554 21.35 -25.64 3.59
C MET A 554 21.35 -24.79 4.86
N ILE A 555 20.30 -24.01 5.03
CA ILE A 555 20.00 -23.26 6.25
C ILE A 555 18.65 -23.75 6.77
N LEU A 556 18.65 -24.30 7.97
CA LEU A 556 17.48 -24.92 8.57
C LEU A 556 17.14 -24.21 9.89
N ASP A 557 15.95 -23.63 9.96
CA ASP A 557 15.41 -23.08 11.21
C ASP A 557 14.38 -24.05 11.79
N GLU A 558 14.78 -24.77 12.84
CA GLU A 558 14.04 -25.89 13.40
C GLU A 558 13.11 -25.42 14.54
N ALA A 559 11.85 -25.10 14.24
CA ALA A 559 10.84 -24.93 15.27
C ALA A 559 9.62 -25.82 14.97
N THR A 560 9.41 -26.79 15.83
CA THR A 560 8.35 -27.80 15.68
C THR A 560 7.50 -27.92 16.96
N SER A 561 7.36 -26.85 17.72
CA SER A 561 6.73 -26.83 19.05
C SER A 561 5.23 -27.19 19.10
N SER A 562 4.58 -27.44 17.96
CA SER A 562 3.13 -27.68 17.90
C SER A 562 2.73 -28.78 16.91
N ILE A 563 3.63 -29.75 16.65
CA ILE A 563 3.43 -30.84 15.68
C ILE A 563 3.29 -32.16 16.41
N ASP A 564 2.39 -33.03 15.94
CA ASP A 564 2.23 -34.37 16.49
C ASP A 564 3.48 -35.25 16.28
N THR A 565 3.76 -36.15 17.20
CA THR A 565 4.98 -36.97 17.23
C THR A 565 5.22 -37.79 15.95
N ARG A 566 4.15 -38.25 15.27
CA ARG A 566 4.29 -39.02 14.02
C ARG A 566 4.75 -38.15 12.87
N THR A 567 4.11 -37.00 12.69
CA THR A 567 4.49 -36.03 11.64
C THR A 567 5.87 -35.42 11.94
N GLU A 568 6.21 -35.24 13.21
CA GLU A 568 7.52 -34.82 13.66
C GLU A 568 8.63 -35.78 13.21
N ALA A 569 8.44 -37.09 13.39
CA ALA A 569 9.39 -38.11 12.92
C ALA A 569 9.57 -38.08 11.38
N LEU A 570 8.49 -37.83 10.63
CA LEU A 570 8.56 -37.67 9.17
C LEU A 570 9.34 -36.43 8.75
N ILE A 571 9.12 -35.30 9.44
CA ILE A 571 9.87 -34.04 9.21
C ILE A 571 11.35 -34.29 9.49
N GLN A 572 11.69 -34.89 10.64
CA GLN A 572 13.08 -35.17 11.01
C GLN A 572 13.76 -36.04 9.95
N LYS A 573 13.11 -37.12 9.51
CA LYS A 573 13.64 -37.99 8.46
C LYS A 573 13.81 -37.26 7.12
N GLY A 574 12.87 -36.36 6.73
CA GLY A 574 12.98 -35.55 5.54
C GLY A 574 14.14 -34.52 5.63
N MET A 575 14.31 -33.92 6.83
CA MET A 575 15.43 -33.02 7.10
C MET A 575 16.77 -33.76 7.04
N ASP A 576 16.88 -34.95 7.66
CA ASP A 576 18.11 -35.73 7.64
C ASP A 576 18.51 -36.11 6.20
N SER A 577 17.53 -36.56 5.38
CA SER A 577 17.77 -36.86 3.97
C SER A 577 18.19 -35.61 3.16
N LEU A 578 17.62 -34.45 3.48
CA LEU A 578 17.96 -33.19 2.82
C LEU A 578 19.38 -32.71 3.20
N MET A 579 19.85 -33.02 4.39
CA MET A 579 21.17 -32.61 4.91
C MET A 579 22.33 -33.48 4.37
N GLU A 580 22.06 -34.66 3.88
CA GLU A 580 23.08 -35.61 3.47
C GLU A 580 23.97 -35.06 2.35
N GLY A 581 25.30 -35.09 2.56
CA GLY A 581 26.30 -34.67 1.58
C GLY A 581 26.43 -33.14 1.41
N ARG A 582 25.74 -32.32 2.18
CA ARG A 582 25.72 -30.85 2.07
C ARG A 582 26.33 -30.18 3.29
N THR A 583 26.77 -28.93 3.11
CA THR A 583 27.09 -28.05 4.26
C THR A 583 25.79 -27.52 4.84
N VAL A 584 25.60 -27.68 6.14
CA VAL A 584 24.33 -27.39 6.79
C VAL A 584 24.50 -26.48 8.00
N PHE A 585 23.74 -25.39 8.04
CA PHE A 585 23.61 -24.52 9.20
C PHE A 585 22.22 -24.76 9.82
N VAL A 586 22.18 -25.22 11.07
CA VAL A 586 20.93 -25.51 11.77
C VAL A 586 20.78 -24.60 12.98
N ILE A 587 19.67 -23.87 13.04
CA ILE A 587 19.23 -23.26 14.30
C ILE A 587 18.46 -24.33 15.05
N ALA A 588 19.16 -24.98 15.98
CA ALA A 588 18.63 -26.16 16.63
C ALA A 588 17.83 -25.79 17.88
N HIS A 589 16.57 -26.22 17.89
CA HIS A 589 15.69 -26.22 19.05
C HIS A 589 15.50 -27.62 19.64
N ARG A 590 16.11 -28.65 19.03
CA ARG A 590 16.04 -30.02 19.46
C ARG A 590 17.38 -30.60 19.81
N LEU A 591 17.40 -31.31 20.90
CA LEU A 591 18.60 -31.97 21.40
C LEU A 591 19.15 -33.01 20.42
N SER A 592 18.28 -33.78 19.74
CA SER A 592 18.67 -34.82 18.75
C SER A 592 19.43 -34.21 17.56
N THR A 593 18.99 -33.09 17.05
CA THR A 593 19.65 -32.40 15.93
C THR A 593 21.00 -31.85 16.35
N VAL A 594 21.10 -31.31 17.57
CA VAL A 594 22.37 -30.81 18.14
C VAL A 594 23.39 -31.93 18.30
N MET A 595 22.96 -33.07 18.89
CA MET A 595 23.84 -34.20 19.15
C MET A 595 24.48 -34.81 17.89
N ASN A 596 23.74 -34.82 16.79
CA ASN A 596 24.16 -35.35 15.50
C ASN A 596 24.88 -34.34 14.61
N SER A 597 25.28 -33.18 15.15
CA SER A 597 26.00 -32.17 14.41
C SER A 597 27.53 -32.32 14.57
N ASP A 598 28.26 -32.08 13.48
CA ASP A 598 29.73 -32.14 13.48
C ASP A 598 30.35 -31.04 14.34
N VAL A 599 29.72 -29.85 14.32
CA VAL A 599 30.14 -28.70 15.09
C VAL A 599 28.94 -28.06 15.77
N ILE A 600 29.06 -27.83 17.07
CA ILE A 600 28.08 -27.08 17.86
C ILE A 600 28.69 -25.76 18.26
N MET A 601 27.97 -24.67 18.01
CA MET A 601 28.35 -23.31 18.41
C MET A 601 27.32 -22.79 19.39
N VAL A 602 27.75 -22.48 20.60
CA VAL A 602 26.92 -21.92 21.66
C VAL A 602 27.04 -20.40 21.60
N LEU A 603 25.90 -19.75 21.35
CA LEU A 603 25.79 -18.31 21.32
C LEU A 603 25.18 -17.78 22.61
N ASP A 604 25.75 -16.71 23.13
CA ASP A 604 25.19 -15.94 24.23
C ASP A 604 25.46 -14.45 24.03
N HIS A 605 24.46 -13.61 24.20
CA HIS A 605 24.52 -12.15 24.06
C HIS A 605 25.25 -11.64 22.80
N GLY A 606 25.14 -12.38 21.69
CA GLY A 606 25.71 -12.02 20.39
C GLY A 606 27.18 -12.42 20.21
N GLU A 607 27.72 -13.30 21.06
CA GLU A 607 29.07 -13.83 20.99
C GLU A 607 29.05 -15.36 20.93
N ILE A 608 30.04 -16.00 20.28
CA ILE A 608 30.24 -17.45 20.32
C ILE A 608 31.09 -17.76 21.55
N ILE A 609 30.49 -18.33 22.59
CA ILE A 609 31.15 -18.61 23.87
C ILE A 609 31.74 -20.01 23.93
N GLU A 610 31.18 -20.98 23.20
CA GLU A 610 31.70 -22.35 23.12
C GLU A 610 31.60 -22.88 21.70
N ARG A 611 32.59 -23.70 21.31
CA ARG A 611 32.64 -24.42 20.06
C ARG A 611 33.24 -25.81 20.25
N GLY A 612 32.63 -26.83 19.66
CA GLY A 612 33.11 -28.20 19.73
C GLY A 612 32.13 -29.22 19.20
N THR A 613 32.43 -30.51 19.38
CA THR A 613 31.52 -31.61 19.17
C THR A 613 30.68 -31.83 20.42
N HIS A 614 29.57 -32.60 20.30
CA HIS A 614 28.75 -32.99 21.45
C HIS A 614 29.58 -33.57 22.61
N ALA A 615 30.43 -34.56 22.32
CA ALA A 615 31.29 -35.18 23.33
C ALA A 615 32.25 -34.19 24.00
N SER A 616 32.95 -33.38 23.21
CA SER A 616 33.94 -32.42 23.74
C SER A 616 33.30 -31.31 24.59
N LEU A 617 32.09 -30.87 24.25
CA LEU A 617 31.39 -29.84 25.03
C LEU A 617 30.79 -30.40 26.33
N LEU A 618 30.37 -31.66 26.34
CA LEU A 618 29.94 -32.31 27.57
C LEU A 618 31.11 -32.48 28.57
N GLU A 619 32.31 -32.81 28.07
CA GLU A 619 33.50 -32.97 28.87
C GLU A 619 33.93 -31.66 29.51
N LYS A 620 33.79 -30.51 28.79
CA LYS A 620 34.08 -29.17 29.28
C LYS A 620 33.18 -28.71 30.44
N LYS A 621 32.00 -29.30 30.60
CA LYS A 621 30.96 -28.97 31.61
C LYS A 621 30.61 -27.45 31.62
N GLY A 622 30.61 -26.82 30.46
CA GLY A 622 30.31 -25.41 30.26
C GLY A 622 28.82 -25.09 30.13
N VAL A 623 28.50 -24.07 29.33
CA VAL A 623 27.12 -23.62 29.08
C VAL A 623 26.34 -24.70 28.32
N TYR A 624 26.99 -25.34 27.31
CA TYR A 624 26.38 -26.45 26.58
C TYR A 624 25.98 -27.60 27.49
N TYR A 625 26.81 -28.00 28.43
CA TYR A 625 26.51 -29.05 29.39
C TYR A 625 25.27 -28.72 30.23
N ARG A 626 25.15 -27.48 30.68
CA ARG A 626 24.00 -27.01 31.47
C ARG A 626 22.72 -27.01 30.65
N LEU A 627 22.77 -26.57 29.38
CA LEU A 627 21.63 -26.66 28.44
C LEU A 627 21.22 -28.12 28.19
N TYR A 628 22.19 -29.03 28.03
CA TYR A 628 21.94 -30.45 27.79
C TYR A 628 21.32 -31.16 28.99
N THR A 629 21.80 -30.86 30.21
CA THR A 629 21.32 -31.50 31.46
C THR A 629 20.01 -30.91 32.00
N GLY A 630 19.40 -29.96 31.32
CA GLY A 630 18.19 -29.27 31.77
C GLY A 630 18.39 -28.33 32.94
N ALA A 631 19.64 -27.99 33.28
CA ALA A 631 19.97 -27.00 34.30
C ALA A 631 19.75 -25.52 33.80
N PHE A 632 19.49 -25.38 32.49
CA PHE A 632 19.02 -24.15 31.82
C PHE A 632 17.88 -24.54 30.87
N GLU A 633 16.74 -23.89 30.96
CA GLU A 633 15.70 -23.99 29.94
C GLU A 633 16.14 -23.22 28.68
N LEU A 634 15.92 -23.85 27.50
CA LEU A 634 15.99 -23.16 26.21
C LEU A 634 14.66 -22.41 26.04
N ASP A 635 14.52 -21.23 26.68
CA ASP A 635 13.36 -20.35 26.48
C ASP A 635 13.36 -19.70 25.09
#